data_ca2f5a5558db4d6be0e564d9532b9801
#
_entry.id   ca2f5a5558db4d6be0e564d9532b9801
#
_cell.length_a   1.000
_cell.length_b   1.000
_cell.length_c   1.000
_cell.angle_alpha   90.00
_cell.angle_beta   90.00
_cell.angle_gamma   90.00
#
_symmetry.space_group_name_H-M   'P 1'
#
loop_
_entity.id
_entity.type
_entity.pdbx_description
1 polymer ?
#
loop_
_entity_poly.entity_id
_entity_poly.type
_entity_poly.pdbx_seq_one_letter_code
_entity_poly.pdbx_strand_id
1 'polypeptide(L)'
;MAKAGLHAMTQHLAMELADANIRVNAVSPAVVLTTVYKSFIEEDKIEEALSGFNSLHPIGRIGNSSDVAPVIDLLLNDKSSWVTGAIWDVDGGVMAGRN
;
A
#
# COMPACT_ATOMS: atom_id res chain seq x y z
N MET A 1 -13.97 -6.84 8.12
CA MET A 1 -12.84 -5.92 8.03
C MET A 1 -12.85 -5.20 6.69
N ALA A 2 -12.73 -3.89 6.73
CA ALA A 2 -12.79 -3.07 5.52
C ALA A 2 -11.70 -3.43 4.50
N LYS A 3 -10.49 -3.77 4.97
CA LYS A 3 -9.38 -4.13 4.11
C LYS A 3 -9.65 -5.42 3.32
N ALA A 4 -10.21 -6.44 3.98
CA ALA A 4 -10.55 -7.69 3.32
C ALA A 4 -11.66 -7.48 2.27
N GLY A 5 -12.63 -6.61 2.55
CA GLY A 5 -13.67 -6.25 1.60
C GLY A 5 -13.11 -5.54 0.38
N LEU A 6 -12.15 -4.63 0.58
CA LEU A 6 -11.49 -3.94 -0.52
C LEU A 6 -10.72 -4.91 -1.41
N HIS A 7 -10.02 -5.88 -0.83
CA HIS A 7 -9.30 -6.89 -1.60
C HIS A 7 -10.25 -7.77 -2.41
N ALA A 8 -11.35 -8.21 -1.81
CA ALA A 8 -12.35 -9.00 -2.51
C ALA A 8 -12.96 -8.21 -3.66
N MET A 9 -13.29 -6.95 -3.45
CA MET A 9 -13.82 -6.07 -4.49
C MET A 9 -12.83 -5.88 -5.63
N THR A 10 -11.54 -5.72 -5.32
CA THR A 10 -10.48 -5.58 -6.33
C THR A 10 -10.47 -6.80 -7.26
N GLN A 11 -10.50 -7.99 -6.69
CA GLN A 11 -10.47 -9.23 -7.45
C GLN A 11 -11.74 -9.42 -8.28
N HIS A 12 -12.88 -9.09 -7.70
CA HIS A 12 -14.16 -9.19 -8.40
C HIS A 12 -14.23 -8.24 -9.60
N LEU A 13 -13.83 -6.98 -9.40
CA LEU A 13 -13.80 -5.99 -10.48
C LEU A 13 -12.79 -6.37 -11.56
N ALA A 14 -11.65 -6.95 -11.17
CA ALA A 14 -10.66 -7.40 -12.13
C ALA A 14 -11.25 -8.45 -13.08
N MET A 15 -12.03 -9.37 -12.55
CA MET A 15 -12.70 -10.39 -13.36
C MET A 15 -13.80 -9.81 -14.25
N GLU A 16 -14.61 -8.91 -13.69
CA GLU A 16 -15.70 -8.29 -14.45
C GLU A 16 -15.22 -7.43 -15.61
N LEU A 17 -14.12 -6.71 -15.39
CA LEU A 17 -13.64 -5.70 -16.35
C LEU A 17 -12.55 -6.24 -17.29
N ALA A 18 -12.16 -7.50 -17.14
CA ALA A 18 -11.15 -8.11 -17.98
C ALA A 18 -11.51 -8.06 -19.48
N ASP A 19 -12.75 -8.32 -19.81
CA ASP A 19 -13.21 -8.30 -21.21
C ASP A 19 -13.15 -6.91 -21.82
N ALA A 20 -13.17 -5.87 -20.99
CA ALA A 20 -13.05 -4.48 -21.45
C ALA A 20 -11.58 -4.01 -21.49
N ASN A 21 -10.63 -4.92 -21.26
CA ASN A 21 -9.20 -4.61 -21.17
C ASN A 21 -8.86 -3.60 -20.08
N ILE A 22 -9.59 -3.67 -18.96
CA ILE A 22 -9.34 -2.84 -17.80
C ILE A 22 -8.72 -3.70 -16.71
N ARG A 23 -7.57 -3.28 -16.20
CA ARG A 23 -6.89 -3.93 -15.10
C ARG A 23 -7.25 -3.24 -13.80
N VAL A 24 -7.46 -4.04 -12.75
CA VAL A 24 -7.80 -3.53 -11.42
C VAL A 24 -6.86 -4.18 -10.41
N ASN A 25 -6.06 -3.38 -9.74
CA ASN A 25 -5.11 -3.82 -8.73
C ASN A 25 -5.22 -2.96 -7.49
N ALA A 26 -4.69 -3.45 -6.39
CA ALA A 26 -4.66 -2.71 -5.14
C ALA A 26 -3.25 -2.69 -4.56
N VAL A 27 -2.94 -1.63 -3.83
CA VAL A 27 -1.68 -1.49 -3.10
C VAL A 27 -2.02 -1.41 -1.61
N SER A 28 -1.34 -2.19 -0.80
CA SER A 28 -1.57 -2.27 0.63
C SER A 28 -0.32 -1.83 1.40
N PRO A 29 -0.22 -0.54 1.76
CA PRO A 29 0.89 -0.06 2.58
C PRO A 29 0.66 -0.36 4.07
N ALA A 30 1.73 -0.31 4.87
CA ALA A 30 1.62 -0.35 6.32
C ALA A 30 1.67 1.08 6.87
N VAL A 31 2.70 1.45 7.63
CA VAL A 31 2.82 2.81 8.16
C VAL A 31 3.67 3.65 7.21
N VAL A 32 3.07 4.70 6.66
CA VAL A 32 3.71 5.60 5.71
C VAL A 32 3.60 7.03 6.23
N LEU A 33 4.71 7.75 6.22
CA LEU A 33 4.72 9.15 6.62
C LEU A 33 4.01 9.99 5.57
N THR A 34 2.90 10.60 5.95
CA THR A 34 2.10 11.46 5.08
C THR A 34 1.71 12.73 5.81
N THR A 35 1.22 13.71 5.05
CA THR A 35 0.77 14.99 5.61
C THR A 35 -0.45 14.85 6.52
N VAL A 36 -1.16 13.73 6.47
CA VAL A 36 -2.35 13.54 7.31
C VAL A 36 -2.01 13.57 8.79
N TYR A 37 -0.80 13.17 9.19
CA TYR A 37 -0.38 13.18 10.58
C TYR A 37 -0.26 14.58 11.15
N LYS A 38 -0.06 15.59 10.32
CA LYS A 38 0.05 16.98 10.75
C LYS A 38 -1.26 17.55 11.25
N SER A 39 -2.38 16.91 10.95
CA SER A 39 -3.69 17.37 11.36
C SER A 39 -4.06 16.98 12.78
N PHE A 40 -3.42 15.97 13.38
CA PHE A 40 -3.75 15.50 14.72
C PHE A 40 -2.53 15.23 15.61
N ILE A 41 -1.31 15.38 15.10
CA ILE A 41 -0.07 15.24 15.87
C ILE A 41 0.74 16.52 15.67
N GLU A 42 1.27 17.07 16.76
CA GLU A 42 2.14 18.24 16.69
C GLU A 42 3.35 17.92 15.82
N GLU A 43 3.75 18.83 14.95
CA GLU A 43 4.79 18.61 13.96
C GLU A 43 6.12 18.15 14.57
N ASP A 44 6.50 18.70 15.72
CA ASP A 44 7.73 18.32 16.42
C ASP A 44 7.63 16.93 17.06
N LYS A 45 6.43 16.36 17.18
CA LYS A 45 6.20 15.05 17.78
C LYS A 45 5.90 13.97 16.77
N ILE A 46 5.67 14.32 15.49
CA ILE A 46 5.33 13.35 14.45
C ILE A 46 6.46 12.32 14.31
N GLU A 47 7.69 12.78 14.18
CA GLU A 47 8.83 11.91 14.00
C GLU A 47 9.04 11.00 15.21
N GLU A 48 8.89 11.52 16.42
CA GLU A 48 8.97 10.73 17.64
C GLU A 48 7.86 9.69 17.71
N ALA A 49 6.63 10.08 17.40
CA ALA A 49 5.47 9.18 17.42
C ALA A 49 5.62 8.06 16.40
N LEU A 50 6.12 8.37 15.20
CA LEU A 50 6.27 7.39 14.13
C LEU A 50 7.52 6.53 14.27
N SER A 51 8.55 6.99 14.98
CA SER A 51 9.77 6.22 15.17
C SER A 51 9.52 4.89 15.90
N GLY A 52 8.49 4.85 16.76
CA GLY A 52 8.08 3.63 17.44
C GLY A 52 7.58 2.54 16.49
N PHE A 53 7.18 2.91 15.29
CA PHE A 53 6.72 1.95 14.29
C PHE A 53 7.84 1.38 13.43
N ASN A 54 9.06 1.93 13.52
CA ASN A 54 10.17 1.44 12.72
C ASN A 54 10.44 -0.06 12.96
N SER A 55 10.37 -0.49 14.21
CA SER A 55 10.61 -1.89 14.57
C SER A 55 9.51 -2.83 14.12
N LEU A 56 8.33 -2.31 13.82
CA LEU A 56 7.23 -3.11 13.28
C LEU A 56 7.53 -3.61 11.87
N HIS A 57 8.32 -2.85 11.12
CA HIS A 57 8.65 -3.15 9.74
C HIS A 57 9.97 -3.94 9.68
N PRO A 58 9.97 -5.17 9.13
CA PRO A 58 11.23 -5.93 8.99
C PRO A 58 12.35 -5.16 8.31
N ILE A 59 12.02 -4.25 7.37
CA ILE A 59 13.03 -3.43 6.70
C ILE A 59 13.65 -2.37 7.63
N GLY A 60 13.04 -2.14 8.81
CA GLY A 60 13.63 -1.29 9.85
C GLY A 60 13.21 0.16 9.84
N ARG A 61 12.26 0.54 9.01
CA ARG A 61 11.77 1.91 8.93
C ARG A 61 10.34 1.96 8.42
N ILE A 62 9.62 3.04 8.74
CA ILE A 62 8.35 3.33 8.10
C ILE A 62 8.59 3.76 6.65
N GLY A 63 7.53 3.72 5.85
CA GLY A 63 7.61 4.14 4.46
C GLY A 63 7.45 5.63 4.26
N ASN A 64 7.77 6.07 3.06
CA ASN A 64 7.47 7.42 2.56
C ASN A 64 6.58 7.27 1.32
N SER A 65 5.96 8.38 0.89
CA SER A 65 5.18 8.34 -0.34
C SER A 65 6.03 7.88 -1.54
N SER A 66 7.32 8.16 -1.54
CA SER A 66 8.25 7.71 -2.58
C SER A 66 8.49 6.20 -2.58
N ASP A 67 8.10 5.50 -1.52
CA ASP A 67 8.16 4.04 -1.47
C ASP A 67 6.92 3.39 -2.09
N VAL A 68 5.79 4.08 -2.07
CA VAL A 68 4.51 3.56 -2.55
C VAL A 68 4.22 4.02 -3.98
N ALA A 69 4.48 5.28 -4.29
CA ALA A 69 4.16 5.87 -5.59
C ALA A 69 4.75 5.10 -6.79
N PRO A 70 6.00 4.64 -6.77
CA PRO A 70 6.54 3.88 -7.90
C PRO A 70 5.80 2.57 -8.18
N VAL A 71 5.27 1.92 -7.13
CA VAL A 71 4.48 0.69 -7.30
C VAL A 71 3.16 1.01 -7.98
N ILE A 72 2.50 2.09 -7.56
CA ILE A 72 1.25 2.54 -8.18
C ILE A 72 1.52 2.89 -9.65
N ASP A 73 2.60 3.62 -9.92
CA ASP A 73 2.98 3.98 -11.29
C ASP A 73 3.19 2.74 -12.16
N LEU A 74 3.90 1.73 -11.64
CA LEU A 74 4.11 0.48 -12.36
C LEU A 74 2.78 -0.21 -12.69
N LEU A 75 1.85 -0.25 -11.73
CA LEU A 75 0.56 -0.90 -11.93
C LEU A 75 -0.34 -0.16 -12.92
N LEU A 76 -0.13 1.15 -13.09
CA LEU A 76 -0.84 1.97 -14.08
C LEU A 76 -0.17 1.94 -15.47
N ASN A 77 1.02 1.37 -15.56
CA ASN A 77 1.84 1.41 -16.75
C ASN A 77 1.65 0.11 -17.58
N ASP A 78 1.87 0.23 -18.89
CA ASP A 78 1.80 -0.92 -19.80
C ASP A 78 2.82 -2.02 -19.48
N LYS A 79 3.86 -1.70 -18.73
CA LYS A 79 4.85 -2.69 -18.29
C LYS A 79 4.26 -3.75 -17.39
N SER A 80 3.11 -3.47 -16.78
CA SER A 80 2.38 -4.43 -15.94
C SER A 80 1.11 -4.94 -16.63
N SER A 81 1.11 -5.02 -17.94
CA SER A 81 -0.07 -5.36 -18.73
C SER A 81 -0.66 -6.74 -18.44
N TRP A 82 0.14 -7.62 -17.85
CA TRP A 82 -0.30 -8.98 -17.48
C TRP A 82 -0.74 -9.08 -16.01
N VAL A 83 -0.79 -7.94 -15.29
CA VAL A 83 -1.11 -7.88 -13.86
C VAL A 83 -2.50 -7.31 -13.65
N THR A 84 -3.42 -8.14 -13.16
CA THR A 84 -4.75 -7.70 -12.75
C THR A 84 -5.24 -8.57 -11.60
N GLY A 85 -6.09 -8.01 -10.76
CA GLY A 85 -6.60 -8.72 -9.58
C GLY A 85 -5.55 -8.90 -8.48
N ALA A 86 -4.42 -8.22 -8.59
CA ALA A 86 -3.32 -8.35 -7.65
C ALA A 86 -3.46 -7.38 -6.49
N ILE A 87 -3.01 -7.82 -5.33
CA ILE A 87 -2.93 -6.99 -4.14
C ILE A 87 -1.47 -7.00 -3.71
N TRP A 88 -0.81 -5.87 -3.88
CA TRP A 88 0.62 -5.74 -3.63
C TRP A 88 0.88 -5.13 -2.27
N ASP A 89 1.51 -5.89 -1.40
CA ASP A 89 1.94 -5.38 -0.10
C ASP A 89 3.19 -4.53 -0.30
N VAL A 90 3.09 -3.23 0.04
CA VAL A 90 4.20 -2.29 0.01
C VAL A 90 4.38 -1.80 1.44
N ASP A 91 4.93 -2.64 2.28
CA ASP A 91 4.82 -2.52 3.73
C ASP A 91 6.11 -2.80 4.49
N GLY A 92 7.25 -2.80 3.79
CA GLY A 92 8.53 -3.08 4.42
C GLY A 92 8.63 -4.48 5.02
N GLY A 93 7.78 -5.40 4.57
CA GLY A 93 7.81 -6.79 4.99
C GLY A 93 6.89 -7.14 6.15
N VAL A 94 6.03 -6.22 6.59
CA VAL A 94 5.15 -6.44 7.74
C VAL A 94 4.33 -7.72 7.59
N MET A 95 3.65 -7.87 6.45
CA MET A 95 2.79 -9.04 6.23
C MET A 95 3.58 -10.33 6.01
N ALA A 96 4.80 -10.24 5.49
CA ALA A 96 5.65 -11.40 5.26
C ALA A 96 6.19 -11.99 6.56
N GLY A 97 6.44 -11.16 7.55
CA GLY A 97 7.05 -11.57 8.80
C GLY A 97 6.08 -11.81 9.95
N ARG A 98 4.80 -11.53 9.78
CA ARG A 98 3.82 -11.56 10.86
C ARG A 98 2.54 -12.24 10.44
N ASN A 99 2.58 -13.51 10.52
CA ASN A 99 1.39 -14.34 10.23
C ASN A 99 0.72 -14.78 11.52
#